data_5cdfb6e3150c080771f98fd61dd93c3e
#
_entry.id   5cdfb6e3150c080771f98fd61dd93c3e
#
_cell.length_a   1.000
_cell.length_b   1.000
_cell.length_c   1.000
_cell.angle_alpha   90.00
_cell.angle_beta   90.00
_cell.angle_gamma   90.00
#
_symmetry.space_group_name_H-M   'P 1'
#
loop_
_entity.id
_entity.type
_entity.pdbx_description
1 polymer ?
#
loop_
_entity_poly.entity_id
_entity_poly.type
_entity_poly.pdbx_seq_one_letter_code
_entity_poly.pdbx_strand_id
1 'polypeptide(L)'
;MKTVNIDVLKEHYPAEYQRAYEEWIYRQHDVIGIDWPEFAKEQTKHLLSGSGWDVIHVHYRVAYSQGDGVAVEAGFDFSHTSPEQQDAMRRNFPMCTEFARLGYIAVNSLLRSNRGPSRVEWEIDFGFWRDEDDVIDEGVYKGLLIDTAEQIIEEEDVDKFADWLYGDVESAGSEVYQSLCADIEYQTSEEAFIEWARDFDEEFAVEDEVSA
;
A
#
# COMPACT_ATOMS: atom_id res chain seq x y z
N MET A 1 -22.03 -8.30 -44.12
CA MET A 1 -21.54 -8.03 -42.75
C MET A 1 -21.99 -6.61 -42.43
N LYS A 2 -22.75 -6.45 -41.40
CA LYS A 2 -23.31 -5.16 -40.94
C LYS A 2 -22.57 -4.75 -39.68
N THR A 3 -22.38 -3.45 -39.45
CA THR A 3 -21.85 -2.94 -38.19
C THR A 3 -22.99 -2.35 -37.35
N VAL A 4 -22.87 -2.49 -36.03
CA VAL A 4 -23.83 -1.99 -35.03
C VAL A 4 -23.08 -1.37 -33.84
N ASN A 5 -23.72 -0.43 -33.20
CA ASN A 5 -23.21 0.14 -31.94
C ASN A 5 -23.42 -0.82 -30.76
N ILE A 6 -22.83 -0.49 -29.61
CA ILE A 6 -22.87 -1.32 -28.40
C ILE A 6 -24.28 -1.60 -27.88
N ASP A 7 -25.19 -0.64 -27.97
CA ASP A 7 -26.54 -0.79 -27.45
C ASP A 7 -27.35 -1.79 -28.30
N VAL A 8 -27.23 -1.71 -29.62
CA VAL A 8 -27.85 -2.64 -30.56
C VAL A 8 -27.19 -4.02 -30.44
N LEU A 9 -25.86 -4.06 -30.28
CA LEU A 9 -25.12 -5.31 -30.09
C LEU A 9 -25.63 -6.07 -28.85
N LYS A 10 -25.75 -5.36 -27.71
CA LYS A 10 -26.20 -5.94 -26.43
C LYS A 10 -27.64 -6.44 -26.52
N GLU A 11 -28.52 -5.69 -27.14
CA GLU A 11 -29.95 -6.01 -27.22
C GLU A 11 -30.27 -7.15 -28.20
N HIS A 12 -29.61 -7.17 -29.35
CA HIS A 12 -30.02 -8.02 -30.46
C HIS A 12 -29.02 -9.14 -30.81
N TYR A 13 -27.76 -9.04 -30.36
CA TYR A 13 -26.67 -9.96 -30.72
C TYR A 13 -25.89 -10.43 -29.49
N PRO A 14 -26.53 -11.18 -28.55
CA PRO A 14 -25.90 -11.51 -27.26
C PRO A 14 -24.64 -12.37 -27.37
N ALA A 15 -24.52 -13.21 -28.38
CA ALA A 15 -23.33 -14.05 -28.58
C ALA A 15 -22.12 -13.23 -29.08
N GLU A 16 -22.36 -12.32 -29.99
CA GLU A 16 -21.37 -11.36 -30.49
C GLU A 16 -20.98 -10.34 -29.42
N TYR A 17 -21.93 -9.90 -28.60
CA TYR A 17 -21.70 -9.05 -27.45
C TYR A 17 -20.74 -9.72 -26.44
N GLN A 18 -21.02 -10.98 -26.08
CA GLN A 18 -20.17 -11.73 -25.15
C GLN A 18 -18.75 -11.90 -25.71
N ARG A 19 -18.61 -12.21 -26.98
CA ARG A 19 -17.30 -12.33 -27.65
C ARG A 19 -16.54 -11.00 -27.64
N ALA A 20 -17.21 -9.89 -28.00
CA ALA A 20 -16.61 -8.57 -28.00
C ALA A 20 -16.15 -8.14 -26.60
N TYR A 21 -16.94 -8.43 -25.58
CA TYR A 21 -16.60 -8.18 -24.17
C TYR A 21 -15.37 -9.00 -23.73
N GLU A 22 -15.31 -10.29 -24.05
CA GLU A 22 -14.17 -11.16 -23.72
C GLU A 22 -12.88 -10.70 -24.44
N GLU A 23 -12.98 -10.31 -25.71
CA GLU A 23 -11.85 -9.76 -26.46
C GLU A 23 -11.39 -8.41 -25.89
N TRP A 24 -12.32 -7.57 -25.43
CA TRP A 24 -12.00 -6.29 -24.80
C TRP A 24 -11.29 -6.52 -23.46
N ILE A 25 -11.79 -7.40 -22.57
CA ILE A 25 -11.11 -7.77 -21.32
C ILE A 25 -9.69 -8.24 -21.59
N TYR A 26 -9.50 -9.12 -22.58
CA TYR A 26 -8.18 -9.62 -22.93
C TYR A 26 -7.20 -8.48 -23.28
N ARG A 27 -7.67 -7.47 -23.99
CA ARG A 27 -6.85 -6.29 -24.34
C ARG A 27 -6.59 -5.40 -23.12
N GLN A 28 -7.51 -5.35 -22.15
CA GLN A 28 -7.32 -4.56 -20.92
C GLN A 28 -6.18 -5.09 -20.04
N HIS A 29 -5.85 -6.38 -20.12
CA HIS A 29 -4.73 -6.94 -19.35
C HIS A 29 -3.38 -6.22 -19.58
N ASP A 30 -3.18 -5.64 -20.74
CA ASP A 30 -1.96 -4.90 -21.05
C ASP A 30 -1.99 -3.43 -20.56
N VAL A 31 -3.15 -2.94 -20.17
CA VAL A 31 -3.38 -1.52 -19.80
C VAL A 31 -3.67 -1.36 -18.31
N ILE A 32 -4.35 -2.34 -17.70
CA ILE A 32 -4.68 -2.34 -16.27
C ILE A 32 -3.39 -2.26 -15.45
N GLY A 33 -3.34 -1.29 -14.57
CA GLY A 33 -2.24 -1.15 -13.62
C GLY A 33 -1.06 -0.30 -14.08
N ILE A 34 -1.11 0.34 -15.25
CA ILE A 34 -0.03 1.22 -15.72
C ILE A 34 0.23 2.35 -14.71
N ASP A 35 -0.81 2.97 -14.17
CA ASP A 35 -0.71 4.09 -13.23
C ASP A 35 -0.69 3.66 -11.75
N TRP A 36 -0.81 2.36 -11.48
CA TRP A 36 -0.87 1.84 -10.11
C TRP A 36 0.35 2.14 -9.24
N PRO A 37 1.60 2.14 -9.75
CA PRO A 37 2.74 2.47 -8.90
C PRO A 37 2.62 3.85 -8.27
N GLU A 38 2.24 4.85 -9.04
CA GLU A 38 2.07 6.23 -8.56
C GLU A 38 0.83 6.34 -7.67
N PHE A 39 -0.30 5.79 -8.11
CA PHE A 39 -1.55 5.75 -7.35
C PHE A 39 -1.36 5.10 -5.97
N ALA A 40 -0.79 3.90 -5.91
CA ALA A 40 -0.56 3.19 -4.65
C ALA A 40 0.34 3.98 -3.69
N LYS A 41 1.40 4.60 -4.23
CA LYS A 41 2.32 5.41 -3.43
C LYS A 41 1.64 6.66 -2.87
N GLU A 42 0.94 7.43 -3.70
CA GLU A 42 0.28 8.66 -3.27
C GLU A 42 -0.88 8.38 -2.31
N GLN A 43 -1.64 7.34 -2.54
CA GLN A 43 -2.71 6.93 -1.62
C GLN A 43 -2.13 6.49 -0.27
N THR A 44 -1.05 5.70 -0.26
CA THR A 44 -0.38 5.29 0.98
C THR A 44 0.13 6.50 1.76
N LYS A 45 0.78 7.46 1.10
CA LYS A 45 1.23 8.71 1.75
C LYS A 45 0.06 9.50 2.34
N HIS A 46 -1.06 9.57 1.62
CA HIS A 46 -2.25 10.25 2.12
C HIS A 46 -2.80 9.59 3.38
N LEU A 47 -2.94 8.27 3.38
CA LEU A 47 -3.43 7.49 4.52
C LEU A 47 -2.51 7.57 5.74
N LEU A 48 -1.20 7.64 5.53
CA LEU A 48 -0.20 7.74 6.58
C LEU A 48 0.15 9.19 6.96
N SER A 49 -0.58 10.17 6.42
CA SER A 49 -0.32 11.58 6.71
C SER A 49 -0.48 11.88 8.21
N GLY A 50 0.57 12.43 8.82
CA GLY A 50 0.60 12.77 10.24
C GLY A 50 0.78 11.58 11.19
N SER A 51 0.98 10.37 10.69
CA SER A 51 1.29 9.19 11.52
C SER A 51 2.79 9.08 11.89
N GLY A 52 3.65 9.84 11.23
CA GLY A 52 5.10 9.79 11.41
C GLY A 52 5.81 8.89 10.40
N TRP A 53 5.09 8.25 9.49
CA TRP A 53 5.67 7.36 8.51
C TRP A 53 6.06 8.08 7.22
N ASP A 54 7.31 7.88 6.79
CA ASP A 54 7.85 8.32 5.52
C ASP A 54 7.85 7.14 4.53
N VAL A 55 6.97 7.20 3.53
CA VAL A 55 6.78 6.13 2.55
C VAL A 55 7.89 6.17 1.50
N ILE A 56 8.72 5.12 1.47
CA ILE A 56 9.84 4.95 0.54
C ILE A 56 9.35 4.24 -0.72
N HIS A 57 8.84 3.02 -0.57
CA HIS A 57 8.29 2.21 -1.64
C HIS A 57 6.98 1.54 -1.24
N VAL A 58 6.14 1.29 -2.25
CA VAL A 58 4.93 0.49 -2.11
C VAL A 58 5.03 -0.67 -3.11
N HIS A 59 5.03 -1.88 -2.56
CA HIS A 59 5.04 -3.11 -3.34
C HIS A 59 3.65 -3.71 -3.32
N TYR A 60 3.15 -4.11 -4.48
CA TYR A 60 1.83 -4.72 -4.56
C TYR A 60 1.85 -5.92 -5.51
N ARG A 61 0.93 -6.82 -5.25
CA ARG A 61 0.60 -7.93 -6.13
C ARG A 61 -0.90 -8.17 -6.05
N VAL A 62 -1.54 -8.14 -7.21
CA VAL A 62 -2.97 -8.39 -7.35
C VAL A 62 -3.13 -9.44 -8.46
N ALA A 63 -3.15 -10.72 -8.08
CA ALA A 63 -3.25 -11.84 -9.01
C ALA A 63 -4.26 -12.90 -8.55
N TYR A 64 -5.05 -12.59 -7.51
CA TYR A 64 -6.00 -13.51 -6.88
C TYR A 64 -5.34 -14.83 -6.42
N SER A 65 -4.12 -14.74 -5.89
CA SER A 65 -3.32 -15.87 -5.46
C SER A 65 -2.77 -15.72 -4.05
N GLN A 66 -2.22 -16.80 -3.49
CA GLN A 66 -1.53 -16.73 -2.19
C GLN A 66 -0.31 -15.79 -2.29
N GLY A 67 -0.26 -14.79 -1.43
CA GLY A 67 0.80 -13.79 -1.39
C GLY A 67 0.43 -12.48 -2.08
N ASP A 68 -0.81 -12.33 -2.52
CA ASP A 68 -1.34 -11.05 -2.97
C ASP A 68 -1.49 -10.10 -1.79
N GLY A 69 -1.31 -8.82 -2.04
CA GLY A 69 -1.39 -7.79 -1.03
C GLY A 69 -0.56 -6.56 -1.41
N VAL A 70 -0.50 -5.66 -0.45
CA VAL A 70 0.35 -4.46 -0.52
C VAL A 70 1.30 -4.48 0.67
N ALA A 71 2.58 -4.26 0.42
CA ALA A 71 3.60 -4.05 1.43
C ALA A 71 4.18 -2.65 1.27
N VAL A 72 4.29 -1.94 2.37
CA VAL A 72 4.80 -0.58 2.42
C VAL A 72 6.19 -0.60 3.03
N GLU A 73 7.20 -0.14 2.30
CA GLU A 73 8.50 0.21 2.86
C GLU A 73 8.45 1.65 3.34
N ALA A 74 8.63 1.85 4.63
CA ALA A 74 8.57 3.17 5.24
C ALA A 74 9.55 3.27 6.41
N GLY A 75 10.00 4.49 6.70
CA GLY A 75 10.73 4.84 7.89
C GLY A 75 9.84 5.67 8.83
N PHE A 76 9.96 5.45 10.13
CA PHE A 76 9.26 6.27 11.11
C PHE A 76 10.12 7.46 11.54
N ASP A 77 9.55 8.65 11.42
CA ASP A 77 10.14 9.90 11.93
C ASP A 77 9.15 10.61 12.86
N PHE A 78 9.51 10.69 14.12
CA PHE A 78 8.68 11.34 15.14
C PHE A 78 8.34 12.80 14.80
N SER A 79 9.21 13.51 14.08
CA SER A 79 8.96 14.92 13.70
C SER A 79 7.80 15.10 12.72
N HIS A 80 7.43 14.02 12.00
CA HIS A 80 6.31 13.97 11.06
C HIS A 80 4.99 13.54 11.68
N THR A 81 4.97 13.27 13.01
CA THR A 81 3.75 12.89 13.71
C THR A 81 2.87 14.09 14.02
N SER A 82 1.55 13.94 13.84
CA SER A 82 0.58 14.93 14.26
C SER A 82 0.55 15.10 15.79
N PRO A 83 0.10 16.25 16.32
CA PRO A 83 -0.07 16.45 17.77
C PRO A 83 -0.96 15.38 18.40
N GLU A 84 -2.03 14.97 17.72
CA GLU A 84 -2.96 13.93 18.18
C GLU A 84 -2.27 12.57 18.30
N GLN A 85 -1.44 12.23 17.30
CA GLN A 85 -0.66 11.01 17.30
C GLN A 85 0.39 11.02 18.42
N GLN A 86 1.10 12.14 18.60
CA GLN A 86 2.07 12.29 19.69
C GLN A 86 1.43 12.14 21.07
N ASP A 87 0.22 12.69 21.25
CA ASP A 87 -0.51 12.56 22.50
C ASP A 87 -1.00 11.13 22.73
N ALA A 88 -1.38 10.40 21.69
CA ALA A 88 -1.73 8.99 21.77
C ALA A 88 -0.51 8.13 22.13
N MET A 89 0.63 8.38 21.48
CA MET A 89 1.90 7.71 21.79
C MET A 89 2.32 7.95 23.23
N ARG A 90 2.32 9.19 23.72
CA ARG A 90 2.69 9.54 25.09
C ARG A 90 1.79 8.90 26.14
N ARG A 91 0.51 8.75 25.86
CA ARG A 91 -0.43 8.09 26.77
C ARG A 91 -0.21 6.60 26.88
N ASN A 92 0.10 5.94 25.79
CA ASN A 92 0.20 4.50 25.71
C ASN A 92 1.63 3.98 25.95
N PHE A 93 2.63 4.75 25.49
CA PHE A 93 4.04 4.37 25.46
C PHE A 93 4.95 5.55 25.80
N PRO A 94 4.87 6.11 27.03
CA PRO A 94 5.54 7.37 27.36
C PRO A 94 7.04 7.33 27.14
N MET A 95 7.72 6.25 27.54
CA MET A 95 9.17 6.13 27.41
C MET A 95 9.61 5.90 25.97
N CYS A 96 8.99 4.96 25.26
CA CYS A 96 9.28 4.72 23.84
C CYS A 96 9.06 5.99 23.01
N THR A 97 8.03 6.78 23.35
CA THR A 97 7.74 8.05 22.71
C THR A 97 8.87 9.07 22.92
N GLU A 98 9.40 9.20 24.13
CA GLU A 98 10.51 10.11 24.41
C GLU A 98 11.78 9.67 23.67
N PHE A 99 12.09 8.40 23.61
CA PHE A 99 13.23 7.89 22.84
C PHE A 99 13.06 8.09 21.33
N ALA A 100 11.86 7.88 20.81
CA ALA A 100 11.56 8.18 19.40
C ALA A 100 11.71 9.69 19.10
N ARG A 101 11.21 10.55 20.00
CA ARG A 101 11.35 12.01 19.90
C ARG A 101 12.81 12.48 19.91
N LEU A 102 13.66 11.81 20.66
CA LEU A 102 15.08 12.11 20.75
C LEU A 102 15.91 11.48 19.60
N GLY A 103 15.25 10.74 18.70
CA GLY A 103 15.91 10.06 17.58
C GLY A 103 16.67 8.79 17.98
N TYR A 104 16.41 8.24 19.16
CA TYR A 104 17.04 7.01 19.64
C TYR A 104 16.30 5.74 19.23
N ILE A 105 15.10 5.86 18.68
CA ILE A 105 14.35 4.74 18.10
C ILE A 105 14.11 5.08 16.63
N ALA A 106 14.63 4.25 15.75
CA ALA A 106 14.28 4.24 14.34
C ALA A 106 13.51 2.95 14.05
N VAL A 107 12.38 3.08 13.37
CA VAL A 107 11.55 1.94 12.96
C VAL A 107 11.50 1.92 11.44
N ASN A 108 11.97 0.84 10.84
CA ASN A 108 12.00 0.68 9.40
C ASN A 108 11.30 -0.62 9.01
N SER A 109 10.62 -0.59 7.88
CA SER A 109 10.12 -1.81 7.26
C SER A 109 11.16 -2.41 6.32
N LEU A 110 11.30 -3.71 6.36
CA LEU A 110 12.20 -4.46 5.48
C LEU A 110 11.44 -5.54 4.74
N LEU A 111 11.52 -5.51 3.41
CA LEU A 111 10.97 -6.58 2.58
C LEU A 111 11.96 -7.75 2.53
N ARG A 112 11.81 -8.73 3.43
CA ARG A 112 12.73 -9.89 3.52
C ARG A 112 12.29 -11.12 2.73
N SER A 113 11.16 -11.09 2.06
CA SER A 113 10.58 -12.29 1.48
C SER A 113 10.26 -12.15 -0.02
N ASN A 114 10.77 -13.08 -0.82
CA ASN A 114 10.38 -13.25 -2.23
C ASN A 114 8.98 -13.90 -2.43
N ARG A 115 8.22 -14.10 -1.34
CA ARG A 115 6.93 -14.83 -1.38
C ARG A 115 5.71 -13.93 -1.56
N GLY A 116 5.91 -12.67 -1.86
CA GLY A 116 4.86 -11.68 -2.09
C GLY A 116 4.95 -10.47 -1.16
N PRO A 117 4.32 -9.35 -1.52
CA PRO A 117 4.42 -8.09 -0.81
C PRO A 117 3.78 -8.11 0.59
N SER A 118 2.97 -9.12 0.93
CA SER A 118 2.28 -9.22 2.22
C SER A 118 3.17 -9.63 3.41
N ARG A 119 4.48 -9.76 3.22
CA ARG A 119 5.43 -10.13 4.28
C ARG A 119 6.50 -9.07 4.44
N VAL A 120 6.17 -8.03 5.16
CA VAL A 120 7.12 -7.03 5.64
C VAL A 120 7.56 -7.44 7.03
N GLU A 121 8.86 -7.49 7.24
CA GLU A 121 9.44 -7.59 8.58
C GLU A 121 9.88 -6.19 9.00
N TRP A 122 9.63 -5.87 10.26
CA TRP A 122 9.97 -4.60 10.84
C TRP A 122 11.26 -4.75 11.65
N GLU A 123 12.13 -3.79 11.54
CA GLU A 123 13.33 -3.69 12.34
C GLU A 123 13.25 -2.41 13.16
N ILE A 124 13.36 -2.57 14.49
CA ILE A 124 13.55 -1.45 15.38
C ILE A 124 15.04 -1.32 15.61
N ASP A 125 15.60 -0.24 15.12
CA ASP A 125 16.98 0.13 15.38
C ASP A 125 17.00 1.14 16.52
N PHE A 126 17.63 0.74 17.62
CA PHE A 126 17.94 1.67 18.69
C PHE A 126 19.20 2.44 18.28
N GLY A 127 19.05 3.70 17.90
CA GLY A 127 20.12 4.57 17.41
C GLY A 127 21.29 4.80 18.38
N PHE A 128 21.35 4.01 19.46
CA PHE A 128 22.49 3.95 20.39
C PHE A 128 23.77 3.39 19.76
N TRP A 129 23.64 2.70 18.62
CA TRP A 129 24.74 2.01 17.95
C TRP A 129 25.39 2.83 16.83
N ARG A 130 25.07 4.11 16.70
CA ARG A 130 25.72 4.97 15.71
C ARG A 130 27.08 5.41 16.19
N ASP A 131 28.07 4.79 15.56
CA ASP A 131 29.50 5.14 15.47
C ASP A 131 30.30 5.15 16.77
N GLU A 132 31.16 4.12 16.89
CA GLU A 132 32.23 4.02 17.88
C GLU A 132 33.20 5.23 17.82
N ASP A 133 33.24 5.99 16.73
CA ASP A 133 34.17 7.08 16.49
C ASP A 133 33.74 8.44 17.06
N ASP A 134 32.44 8.66 17.38
CA ASP A 134 31.92 9.93 17.90
C ASP A 134 31.87 10.01 19.45
N VAL A 135 32.41 9.02 20.15
CA VAL A 135 32.08 8.73 21.56
C VAL A 135 33.08 9.31 22.58
N ILE A 136 34.05 10.12 22.22
CA ILE A 136 35.20 10.30 23.13
C ILE A 136 34.98 11.31 24.26
N ASP A 137 34.05 12.26 24.21
CA ASP A 137 33.91 13.27 25.29
C ASP A 137 32.55 13.34 26.02
N GLU A 138 31.51 12.67 25.50
CA GLU A 138 30.19 12.57 26.14
C GLU A 138 29.88 11.17 26.70
N GLY A 139 30.82 10.25 26.57
CA GLY A 139 30.63 8.80 26.70
C GLY A 139 30.12 8.30 28.04
N VAL A 140 30.41 8.97 29.14
CA VAL A 140 29.93 8.54 30.48
C VAL A 140 28.45 8.83 30.68
N TYR A 141 27.95 9.95 30.15
CA TYR A 141 26.54 10.28 30.24
C TYR A 141 25.70 9.52 29.24
N LYS A 142 26.24 9.26 28.04
CA LYS A 142 25.57 8.41 27.04
C LYS A 142 25.50 6.95 27.50
N GLY A 143 26.57 6.39 28.04
CA GLY A 143 26.56 5.02 28.59
C GLY A 143 25.56 4.85 29.71
N LEU A 144 25.47 5.79 30.65
CA LEU A 144 24.49 5.74 31.75
C LEU A 144 23.04 5.89 31.26
N LEU A 145 22.83 6.71 30.24
CA LEU A 145 21.52 6.86 29.59
C LEU A 145 21.13 5.62 28.80
N ILE A 146 22.07 4.96 28.14
CA ILE A 146 21.83 3.72 27.40
C ILE A 146 21.44 2.59 28.33
N ASP A 147 22.23 2.34 29.39
CA ASP A 147 21.93 1.30 30.39
C ASP A 147 20.57 1.56 31.07
N THR A 148 20.25 2.81 31.35
CA THR A 148 18.96 3.20 31.95
C THR A 148 17.83 3.09 30.93
N ALA A 149 18.09 3.42 29.66
CA ALA A 149 17.12 3.33 28.57
C ALA A 149 16.76 1.87 28.25
N GLU A 150 17.75 0.98 28.14
CA GLU A 150 17.52 -0.46 27.94
C GLU A 150 16.65 -1.04 29.04
N GLN A 151 16.92 -0.73 30.31
CA GLN A 151 16.10 -1.20 31.42
C GLN A 151 14.67 -0.65 31.39
N ILE A 152 14.51 0.62 31.06
CA ILE A 152 13.19 1.27 31.03
C ILE A 152 12.39 0.81 29.80
N ILE A 153 13.04 0.58 28.66
CA ILE A 153 12.39 0.09 27.44
C ILE A 153 11.92 -1.37 27.63
N GLU A 154 12.68 -2.23 28.33
CA GLU A 154 12.22 -3.58 28.65
C GLU A 154 10.96 -3.58 29.53
N GLU A 155 10.81 -2.59 30.42
CA GLU A 155 9.62 -2.42 31.26
C GLU A 155 8.38 -1.95 30.46
N GLU A 156 8.56 -1.22 29.37
CA GLU A 156 7.47 -0.60 28.58
C GLU A 156 6.96 -1.47 27.41
N ASP A 157 7.54 -2.62 27.18
CA ASP A 157 7.12 -3.56 26.14
C ASP A 157 7.26 -2.95 24.71
N VAL A 158 8.49 -2.89 24.23
CA VAL A 158 8.87 -2.37 22.90
C VAL A 158 8.08 -3.03 21.77
N ASP A 159 7.79 -4.31 21.91
CA ASP A 159 7.04 -5.06 20.89
C ASP A 159 5.63 -4.48 20.71
N LYS A 160 4.96 -4.12 21.81
CA LYS A 160 3.63 -3.48 21.72
C LYS A 160 3.68 -2.08 21.12
N PHE A 161 4.75 -1.34 21.39
CA PHE A 161 4.95 -0.04 20.74
C PHE A 161 5.15 -0.21 19.22
N ALA A 162 5.96 -1.18 18.83
CA ALA A 162 6.17 -1.53 17.44
C ALA A 162 4.86 -1.97 16.77
N ASP A 163 4.16 -2.92 17.36
CA ASP A 163 2.87 -3.42 16.85
C ASP A 163 1.84 -2.28 16.68
N TRP A 164 1.82 -1.35 17.64
CA TRP A 164 0.93 -0.20 17.56
C TRP A 164 1.28 0.74 16.40
N LEU A 165 2.58 1.02 16.19
CA LEU A 165 3.05 1.81 15.06
C LEU A 165 2.77 1.11 13.71
N TYR A 166 2.95 -0.22 13.66
CA TYR A 166 2.72 -1.01 12.44
C TYR A 166 1.25 -1.07 12.06
N GLY A 167 0.34 -0.99 13.01
CA GLY A 167 -1.09 -1.04 12.75
C GLY A 167 -1.55 0.01 11.74
N ASP A 168 -0.97 1.19 11.77
CA ASP A 168 -1.27 2.25 10.79
C ASP A 168 -0.82 1.85 9.38
N VAL A 169 0.37 1.28 9.25
CA VAL A 169 0.96 0.87 7.96
C VAL A 169 0.24 -0.34 7.37
N GLU A 170 -0.08 -1.33 8.19
CA GLU A 170 -0.87 -2.50 7.78
C GLU A 170 -2.27 -2.11 7.33
N SER A 171 -2.90 -1.19 8.05
CA SER A 171 -4.21 -0.64 7.69
C SER A 171 -4.16 0.09 6.35
N ALA A 172 -3.18 0.96 6.17
CA ALA A 172 -2.97 1.69 4.92
C ALA A 172 -2.71 0.72 3.75
N GLY A 173 -1.83 -0.26 3.93
CA GLY A 173 -1.55 -1.29 2.92
C GLY A 173 -2.79 -2.10 2.54
N SER A 174 -3.62 -2.46 3.52
CA SER A 174 -4.88 -3.18 3.29
C SER A 174 -5.89 -2.34 2.50
N GLU A 175 -6.01 -1.05 2.81
CA GLU A 175 -6.92 -0.14 2.12
C GLU A 175 -6.48 0.10 0.67
N VAL A 176 -5.17 0.29 0.44
CA VAL A 176 -4.62 0.41 -0.91
C VAL A 176 -4.86 -0.87 -1.72
N TYR A 177 -4.67 -2.05 -1.11
CA TYR A 177 -4.95 -3.33 -1.78
C TYR A 177 -6.42 -3.44 -2.19
N GLN A 178 -7.35 -3.08 -1.32
CA GLN A 178 -8.78 -3.09 -1.64
C GLN A 178 -9.11 -2.13 -2.78
N SER A 179 -8.48 -0.95 -2.81
CA SER A 179 -8.66 0.02 -3.89
C SER A 179 -8.15 -0.51 -5.23
N LEU A 180 -6.99 -1.20 -5.25
CA LEU A 180 -6.46 -1.82 -6.47
C LEU A 180 -7.36 -2.97 -6.96
N CYS A 181 -7.90 -3.79 -6.06
CA CYS A 181 -8.86 -4.83 -6.41
C CYS A 181 -10.15 -4.24 -7.00
N ALA A 182 -10.69 -3.20 -6.38
CA ALA A 182 -11.89 -2.52 -6.87
C ALA A 182 -11.67 -1.89 -8.25
N ASP A 183 -10.47 -1.35 -8.51
CA ASP A 183 -10.10 -0.81 -9.80
C ASP A 183 -10.08 -1.89 -10.91
N ILE A 184 -9.52 -3.08 -10.61
CA ILE A 184 -9.58 -4.21 -11.56
C ILE A 184 -11.03 -4.60 -11.84
N GLU A 185 -11.82 -4.78 -10.77
CA GLU A 185 -13.22 -5.18 -10.90
C GLU A 185 -14.01 -4.20 -11.77
N TYR A 186 -13.76 -2.89 -11.58
CA TYR A 186 -14.37 -1.87 -12.42
C TYR A 186 -13.85 -1.92 -13.85
N GLN A 187 -12.51 -1.90 -14.05
CA GLN A 187 -11.90 -1.86 -15.39
C GLN A 187 -12.19 -3.12 -16.22
N THR A 188 -12.58 -4.23 -15.60
CA THR A 188 -13.00 -5.45 -16.28
C THR A 188 -14.51 -5.67 -16.27
N SER A 189 -15.29 -4.69 -15.80
CA SER A 189 -16.73 -4.80 -15.72
C SER A 189 -17.43 -4.61 -17.07
N GLU A 190 -18.65 -5.13 -17.17
CA GLU A 190 -19.52 -4.89 -18.31
C GLU A 190 -19.86 -3.40 -18.48
N GLU A 191 -19.96 -2.66 -17.36
CA GLU A 191 -20.22 -1.22 -17.34
C GLU A 191 -19.08 -0.44 -18.02
N ALA A 192 -17.83 -0.73 -17.62
CA ALA A 192 -16.66 -0.11 -18.23
C ALA A 192 -16.52 -0.44 -19.74
N PHE A 193 -16.87 -1.67 -20.14
CA PHE A 193 -16.92 -2.05 -21.54
C PHE A 193 -17.92 -1.21 -22.33
N ILE A 194 -19.14 -1.02 -21.81
CA ILE A 194 -20.18 -0.24 -22.46
C ILE A 194 -19.80 1.24 -22.55
N GLU A 195 -19.22 1.81 -21.46
CA GLU A 195 -18.73 3.18 -21.44
C GLU A 195 -17.61 3.37 -22.46
N TRP A 196 -16.61 2.49 -22.46
CA TRP A 196 -15.54 2.51 -23.44
C TRP A 196 -16.08 2.49 -24.88
N ALA A 197 -16.99 1.58 -25.19
CA ALA A 197 -17.53 1.44 -26.54
C ALA A 197 -18.33 2.67 -26.98
N ARG A 198 -19.00 3.36 -26.05
CA ARG A 198 -19.72 4.62 -26.33
C ARG A 198 -18.78 5.80 -26.51
N ASP A 199 -17.76 5.93 -25.66
CA ASP A 199 -16.82 7.04 -25.68
C ASP A 199 -15.96 7.06 -26.96
N PHE A 200 -15.68 5.87 -27.49
CA PHE A 200 -14.92 5.73 -28.73
C PHE A 200 -15.78 5.50 -29.98
N ASP A 201 -17.12 5.59 -29.88
CA ASP A 201 -18.04 5.32 -30.97
C ASP A 201 -17.75 3.99 -31.68
N GLU A 202 -17.41 2.94 -30.88
CA GLU A 202 -16.98 1.66 -31.41
C GLU A 202 -18.10 0.95 -32.17
N GLU A 203 -17.79 0.42 -33.36
CA GLU A 203 -18.70 -0.33 -34.20
C GLU A 203 -18.30 -1.81 -34.24
N PHE A 204 -19.29 -2.67 -34.03
CA PHE A 204 -19.12 -4.13 -33.97
C PHE A 204 -19.68 -4.81 -35.20
N ALA A 205 -18.88 -5.69 -35.80
CA ALA A 205 -19.31 -6.47 -36.95
C ALA A 205 -20.22 -7.62 -36.52
N VAL A 206 -21.40 -7.72 -37.12
CA VAL A 206 -22.36 -8.81 -36.90
C VAL A 206 -22.64 -9.55 -38.19
N GLU A 207 -22.95 -10.84 -38.08
CA GLU A 207 -23.42 -11.62 -39.22
C GLU A 207 -24.88 -11.24 -39.53
N ASP A 208 -25.20 -11.01 -40.80
CA ASP A 208 -26.58 -10.85 -41.21
C ASP A 208 -27.30 -12.17 -40.93
N GLU A 209 -28.36 -12.15 -40.14
CA GLU A 209 -29.25 -13.30 -40.03
C GLU A 209 -29.69 -13.67 -41.46
N VAL A 210 -29.17 -14.76 -41.98
CA VAL A 210 -29.69 -15.34 -43.21
C VAL A 210 -31.08 -15.78 -42.89
N SER A 211 -32.07 -14.98 -43.25
CA SER A 211 -33.50 -15.34 -43.17
C SER A 211 -33.68 -16.67 -43.88
N ALA A 212 -33.91 -17.73 -43.09
CA ALA A 212 -34.24 -19.05 -43.57
C ALA A 212 -35.76 -19.16 -43.88
#